data_89026fafe777a4c887dd5ac1a66445d9
#
_entry.id   89026fafe777a4c887dd5ac1a66445d9
#
_cell.length_a   1.000
_cell.length_b   1.000
_cell.length_c   1.000
_cell.angle_alpha   90.00
_cell.angle_beta   90.00
_cell.angle_gamma   90.00
#
_symmetry.space_group_name_H-M   'P 1'
#
loop_
_entity.id
_entity.type
_entity.pdbx_description
1 polymer ?
#
loop_
_entity_poly.entity_id
_entity_poly.type
_entity_poly.pdbx_seq_one_letter_code
_entity_poly.pdbx_strand_id
1 'polypeptide(L)'
;MTIPKDNTRLENARRLRREMTPHERKLWYLFLRKYPVKIYKQRIIGRYIVDFYCASAKLVIEVDGSQHYEPQGMTYDAERSAFLSSLGLKVLRFSNQDIDREFHGVCEQIDITIQSRLQGPLSHLR
;
A
#
# COMPACT_ATOMS: atom_id res chain seq x y z
N MET A 1 19.30 -4.58 -21.59
CA MET A 1 19.68 -3.23 -21.31
C MET A 1 19.08 -2.73 -20.02
N THR A 2 19.88 -2.17 -19.20
CA THR A 2 19.41 -1.65 -17.94
C THR A 2 18.84 -0.27 -18.10
N ILE A 3 17.76 -0.04 -17.45
CA ILE A 3 17.14 1.25 -17.49
C ILE A 3 17.54 2.00 -16.24
N PRO A 4 18.32 3.08 -16.38
CA PRO A 4 18.85 3.78 -15.21
C PRO A 4 17.79 4.20 -14.21
N LYS A 5 16.62 4.63 -14.70
CA LYS A 5 15.58 5.04 -13.77
C LYS A 5 15.03 3.87 -12.95
N ASP A 6 15.11 2.66 -13.46
CA ASP A 6 14.72 1.50 -12.67
C ASP A 6 15.67 1.29 -11.51
N ASN A 7 16.96 1.49 -11.75
CA ASN A 7 17.94 1.42 -10.67
C ASN A 7 17.67 2.47 -9.62
N THR A 8 17.29 3.67 -10.04
CA THR A 8 16.96 4.73 -9.10
C THR A 8 15.79 4.32 -8.22
N ARG A 9 14.78 3.68 -8.81
CA ARG A 9 13.64 3.21 -8.04
C ARG A 9 14.03 2.15 -7.04
N LEU A 10 14.91 1.24 -7.43
CA LEU A 10 15.38 0.21 -6.51
C LEU A 10 16.10 0.81 -5.32
N GLU A 11 16.93 1.81 -5.56
CA GLU A 11 17.63 2.48 -4.48
C GLU A 11 16.65 3.20 -3.55
N ASN A 12 15.65 3.84 -4.12
CA ASN A 12 14.64 4.49 -3.32
C ASN A 12 13.88 3.49 -2.46
N ALA A 13 13.56 2.33 -3.02
CA ALA A 13 12.85 1.30 -2.27
C ALA A 13 13.69 0.80 -1.10
N ARG A 14 14.99 0.60 -1.32
CA ARG A 14 15.87 0.15 -0.24
C ARG A 14 15.93 1.18 0.87
N ARG A 15 16.02 2.45 0.51
CA ARG A 15 16.07 3.50 1.50
C ARG A 15 14.77 3.56 2.29
N LEU A 16 13.64 3.46 1.62
CA LEU A 16 12.35 3.50 2.29
C LEU A 16 12.18 2.32 3.24
N ARG A 17 12.68 1.14 2.87
CA ARG A 17 12.57 -0.02 3.74
C ARG A 17 13.30 0.19 5.05
N ARG A 18 14.40 0.96 5.01
CA ARG A 18 15.15 1.25 6.23
C ARG A 18 14.58 2.43 6.99
N GLU A 19 13.78 3.26 6.33
CA GLU A 19 13.34 4.53 6.86
C GLU A 19 11.84 4.70 6.81
N MET A 20 11.13 3.67 7.29
CA MET A 20 9.70 3.82 7.42
C MET A 20 9.39 5.00 8.33
N THR A 21 8.34 5.75 7.98
CA THR A 21 7.90 6.85 8.85
C THR A 21 7.37 6.27 10.15
N PRO A 22 7.25 7.09 11.20
CA PRO A 22 6.68 6.60 12.46
C PRO A 22 5.28 6.02 12.30
N HIS A 23 4.47 6.62 11.43
CA HIS A 23 3.11 6.14 11.22
C HIS A 23 3.10 4.79 10.49
N GLU A 24 3.98 4.62 9.51
CA GLU A 24 4.12 3.34 8.82
C GLU A 24 4.60 2.28 9.80
N ARG A 25 5.57 2.63 10.67
CA ARG A 25 6.07 1.68 11.66
C ARG A 25 4.96 1.26 12.62
N LYS A 26 4.14 2.20 13.05
CA LYS A 26 3.05 1.86 13.96
C LYS A 26 2.11 0.83 13.33
N LEU A 27 1.69 1.09 12.09
CA LEU A 27 0.78 0.17 11.42
C LEU A 27 1.43 -1.18 11.19
N TRP A 28 2.71 -1.18 10.81
CA TRP A 28 3.43 -2.42 10.55
C TRP A 28 3.60 -3.25 11.80
N TYR A 29 4.16 -2.67 12.85
CA TYR A 29 4.52 -3.44 14.04
C TYR A 29 3.32 -3.82 14.88
N LEU A 30 2.29 -2.99 14.92
CA LEU A 30 1.13 -3.30 15.75
C LEU A 30 0.08 -4.14 15.04
N PHE A 31 0.09 -4.16 13.73
CA PHE A 31 -0.99 -4.85 13.01
C PHE A 31 -0.51 -5.67 11.82
N LEU A 32 0.11 -5.04 10.83
CA LEU A 32 0.31 -5.71 9.55
C LEU A 32 1.24 -6.91 9.62
N ARG A 33 2.34 -6.81 10.36
CA ARG A 33 3.28 -7.93 10.41
C ARG A 33 2.72 -9.13 11.14
N LYS A 34 1.71 -8.92 11.96
CA LYS A 34 1.07 -9.99 12.73
C LYS A 34 -0.17 -10.55 12.04
N TYR A 35 -0.58 -9.92 10.95
CA TYR A 35 -1.80 -10.33 10.28
C TYR A 35 -1.64 -11.76 9.72
N PRO A 36 -2.68 -12.60 9.81
CA PRO A 36 -2.54 -14.01 9.39
C PRO A 36 -2.22 -14.21 7.91
N VAL A 37 -2.63 -13.27 7.06
CA VAL A 37 -2.30 -13.33 5.64
C VAL A 37 -1.06 -12.48 5.41
N LYS A 38 -0.12 -12.99 4.63
CA LYS A 38 1.17 -12.31 4.46
C LYS A 38 1.02 -10.94 3.84
N ILE A 39 1.63 -9.95 4.49
CA ILE A 39 1.71 -8.58 3.98
C ILE A 39 3.17 -8.21 3.91
N TYR A 40 3.57 -7.63 2.79
CA TYR A 40 4.95 -7.19 2.57
C TYR A 40 5.03 -5.69 2.75
N LYS A 41 6.16 -5.23 3.26
CA LYS A 41 6.39 -3.80 3.41
C LYS A 41 7.27 -3.31 2.28
N GLN A 42 6.94 -2.15 1.76
CA GLN A 42 7.74 -1.41 0.79
C GLN A 42 8.17 -2.24 -0.39
N ARG A 43 7.22 -2.50 -1.25
CA ARG A 43 7.43 -3.31 -2.44
C ARG A 43 7.43 -2.45 -3.69
N ILE A 44 8.17 -2.91 -4.68
CA ILE A 44 8.15 -2.32 -6.01
C ILE A 44 7.16 -3.11 -6.85
N ILE A 45 6.18 -2.41 -7.41
CA ILE A 45 5.21 -2.99 -8.32
C ILE A 45 5.34 -2.22 -9.62
N GLY A 46 5.85 -2.89 -10.65
CA GLY A 46 6.24 -2.20 -11.87
C GLY A 46 7.34 -1.22 -11.57
N ARG A 47 7.08 0.05 -11.79
CA ARG A 47 8.05 1.11 -11.50
C ARG A 47 7.66 1.92 -10.26
N TYR A 48 6.64 1.49 -9.56
CA TYR A 48 6.13 2.26 -8.42
C TYR A 48 6.44 1.55 -7.13
N ILE A 49 6.65 2.34 -6.07
CA ILE A 49 6.90 1.83 -4.74
C ILE A 49 5.63 1.99 -3.94
N VAL A 50 5.18 0.90 -3.32
CA VAL A 50 4.00 0.94 -2.45
C VAL A 50 4.42 0.68 -1.02
N ASP A 51 3.69 1.26 -0.07
CA ASP A 51 4.07 1.14 1.33
C ASP A 51 3.89 -0.29 1.84
N PHE A 52 2.74 -0.89 1.57
CA PHE A 52 2.46 -2.26 2.01
C PHE A 52 1.67 -2.98 0.93
N TYR A 53 1.91 -4.27 0.80
CA TYR A 53 1.29 -5.06 -0.26
C TYR A 53 0.87 -6.42 0.26
N CYS A 54 -0.40 -6.76 0.06
CA CYS A 54 -0.94 -8.09 0.34
C CYS A 54 -1.23 -8.76 -1.00
N ALA A 55 -0.34 -9.64 -1.42
CA ALA A 55 -0.45 -10.26 -2.74
C ALA A 55 -1.68 -11.15 -2.85
N SER A 56 -2.00 -11.90 -1.79
CA SER A 56 -3.15 -12.80 -1.80
C SER A 56 -4.46 -12.08 -2.03
N ALA A 57 -4.59 -10.88 -1.47
CA ALA A 57 -5.82 -10.09 -1.60
C ALA A 57 -5.73 -9.06 -2.72
N LYS A 58 -4.57 -8.96 -3.37
CA LYS A 58 -4.31 -7.93 -4.38
C LYS A 58 -4.64 -6.55 -3.84
N LEU A 59 -4.07 -6.27 -2.69
CA LEU A 59 -4.35 -5.04 -1.96
C LEU A 59 -3.07 -4.28 -1.66
N VAL A 60 -3.09 -2.99 -1.97
CA VAL A 60 -2.02 -2.07 -1.62
C VAL A 60 -2.54 -1.18 -0.49
N ILE A 61 -1.73 -0.97 0.53
CA ILE A 61 -2.08 -0.11 1.65
C ILE A 61 -1.03 0.98 1.74
N GLU A 62 -1.48 2.22 1.82
CA GLU A 62 -0.59 3.38 1.84
C GLU A 62 -0.93 4.32 2.97
N VAL A 63 0.11 4.91 3.55
CA VAL A 63 -0.03 5.90 4.61
C VAL A 63 0.52 7.20 4.07
N ASP A 64 -0.34 8.19 3.91
CA ASP A 64 0.04 9.47 3.33
C ASP A 64 0.31 10.48 4.43
N GLY A 65 1.57 10.93 4.50
CA GLY A 65 1.96 11.88 5.53
C GLY A 65 1.71 13.31 5.15
N SER A 66 1.71 13.62 3.85
CA SER A 66 1.48 14.98 3.39
C SER A 66 0.75 14.91 2.07
N GLN A 67 0.10 15.99 1.74
CA GLN A 67 -0.67 16.06 0.50
C GLN A 67 -0.05 17.07 -0.41
N HIS A 68 0.19 16.65 -1.63
CA HIS A 68 0.74 17.50 -2.66
C HIS A 68 -0.33 17.73 -3.72
N TYR A 69 -0.66 18.99 -3.91
CA TYR A 69 -1.70 19.34 -4.87
C TYR A 69 -1.12 20.01 -6.09
N GLU A 70 0.16 19.83 -6.33
CA GLU A 70 0.78 20.35 -7.53
C GLU A 70 0.30 19.57 -8.74
N PRO A 71 0.10 20.25 -9.87
CA PRO A 71 -0.41 19.55 -11.07
C PRO A 71 0.43 18.36 -11.47
N GLN A 72 1.75 18.46 -11.36
CA GLN A 72 2.63 17.36 -11.72
C GLN A 72 2.42 16.15 -10.83
N GLY A 73 2.26 16.38 -9.53
CA GLY A 73 1.99 15.32 -8.59
C GLY A 73 0.67 14.65 -8.85
N MET A 74 -0.34 15.43 -9.20
CA MET A 74 -1.65 14.89 -9.48
C MET A 74 -1.63 14.01 -10.72
N THR A 75 -0.90 14.42 -11.77
CA THR A 75 -0.77 13.61 -12.97
C THR A 75 -0.06 12.30 -12.67
N TYR A 76 1.03 12.37 -11.91
CA TYR A 76 1.77 11.17 -11.52
C TYR A 76 0.87 10.23 -10.73
N ASP A 77 0.09 10.77 -9.80
CA ASP A 77 -0.81 9.95 -9.00
C ASP A 77 -1.87 9.29 -9.85
N ALA A 78 -2.39 9.99 -10.85
CA ALA A 78 -3.39 9.42 -11.73
C ALA A 78 -2.82 8.27 -12.55
N GLU A 79 -1.60 8.44 -13.08
CA GLU A 79 -0.96 7.39 -13.85
C GLU A 79 -0.65 6.18 -12.97
N ARG A 80 -0.18 6.43 -11.76
CA ARG A 80 0.13 5.37 -10.81
C ARG A 80 -1.13 4.59 -10.45
N SER A 81 -2.20 5.30 -10.16
CA SER A 81 -3.47 4.65 -9.80
C SER A 81 -3.99 3.82 -10.96
N ALA A 82 -3.91 4.34 -12.18
CA ALA A 82 -4.37 3.61 -13.34
C ALA A 82 -3.55 2.34 -13.55
N PHE A 83 -2.23 2.43 -13.36
CA PHE A 83 -1.38 1.27 -13.52
C PHE A 83 -1.72 0.19 -12.50
N LEU A 84 -1.81 0.57 -11.23
CA LEU A 84 -2.11 -0.40 -10.19
C LEU A 84 -3.48 -1.02 -10.39
N SER A 85 -4.44 -0.21 -10.81
CA SER A 85 -5.78 -0.71 -11.09
C SER A 85 -5.77 -1.70 -12.25
N SER A 86 -4.94 -1.45 -13.26
CA SER A 86 -4.86 -2.35 -14.42
C SER A 86 -4.36 -3.73 -14.04
N LEU A 87 -3.67 -3.85 -12.91
CA LEU A 87 -3.20 -5.13 -12.40
C LEU A 87 -4.22 -5.80 -11.48
N GLY A 88 -5.39 -5.20 -11.32
CA GLY A 88 -6.41 -5.75 -10.44
C GLY A 88 -6.18 -5.42 -8.98
N LEU A 89 -5.32 -4.46 -8.68
CA LEU A 89 -5.00 -4.12 -7.32
C LEU A 89 -5.95 -3.05 -6.79
N LYS A 90 -6.38 -3.24 -5.55
CA LYS A 90 -7.12 -2.20 -4.84
C LYS A 90 -6.14 -1.45 -3.96
N VAL A 91 -6.34 -0.15 -3.83
CA VAL A 91 -5.47 0.70 -3.00
C VAL A 91 -6.31 1.30 -1.88
N LEU A 92 -5.88 1.08 -0.65
CA LEU A 92 -6.42 1.75 0.52
C LEU A 92 -5.41 2.79 0.98
N ARG A 93 -5.87 4.01 1.19
CA ARG A 93 -5.02 5.09 1.67
C ARG A 93 -5.54 5.63 2.97
N PHE A 94 -4.62 5.80 3.90
CA PHE A 94 -4.93 6.37 5.20
C PHE A 94 -3.98 7.51 5.45
N SER A 95 -4.48 8.57 6.07
CA SER A 95 -3.62 9.69 6.43
C SER A 95 -2.90 9.38 7.73
N ASN A 96 -1.83 10.15 8.01
CA ASN A 96 -1.19 10.06 9.31
C ASN A 96 -2.19 10.30 10.42
N GLN A 97 -3.12 11.21 10.20
CA GLN A 97 -4.13 11.52 11.19
C GLN A 97 -5.03 10.33 11.46
N ASP A 98 -5.38 9.57 10.41
CA ASP A 98 -6.15 8.35 10.60
C ASP A 98 -5.41 7.36 11.49
N ILE A 99 -4.10 7.21 11.26
CA ILE A 99 -3.28 6.32 12.08
C ILE A 99 -3.26 6.77 13.53
N ASP A 100 -3.17 8.08 13.75
CA ASP A 100 -3.10 8.62 15.09
C ASP A 100 -4.42 8.53 15.83
N ARG A 101 -5.52 8.83 15.16
CA ARG A 101 -6.81 9.02 15.82
C ARG A 101 -7.78 7.89 15.63
N GLU A 102 -7.65 7.14 14.55
CA GLU A 102 -8.60 6.09 14.18
C GLU A 102 -7.91 4.77 13.91
N PHE A 103 -6.87 4.47 14.69
CA PHE A 103 -6.05 3.30 14.42
C PHE A 103 -6.88 2.02 14.38
N HIS A 104 -7.79 1.84 15.33
CA HIS A 104 -8.62 0.65 15.36
C HIS A 104 -9.48 0.56 14.10
N GLY A 105 -10.06 1.68 13.68
CA GLY A 105 -10.86 1.71 12.46
C GLY A 105 -10.04 1.41 11.21
N VAL A 106 -8.80 1.90 11.17
CA VAL A 106 -7.90 1.61 10.06
C VAL A 106 -7.65 0.10 9.99
N CYS A 107 -7.31 -0.52 11.11
CA CYS A 107 -7.04 -1.95 11.15
C CYS A 107 -8.29 -2.75 10.75
N GLU A 108 -9.43 -2.33 11.23
CA GLU A 108 -10.67 -3.02 10.92
C GLU A 108 -10.99 -2.93 9.43
N GLN A 109 -10.78 -1.76 8.83
CA GLN A 109 -11.05 -1.60 7.41
C GLN A 109 -10.11 -2.46 6.57
N ILE A 110 -8.85 -2.54 6.97
CA ILE A 110 -7.89 -3.39 6.27
C ILE A 110 -8.32 -4.85 6.36
N ASP A 111 -8.68 -5.30 7.56
CA ASP A 111 -9.11 -6.68 7.77
C ASP A 111 -10.35 -7.00 6.94
N ILE A 112 -11.34 -6.16 6.99
CA ILE A 112 -12.57 -6.38 6.23
C ILE A 112 -12.27 -6.44 4.73
N THR A 113 -11.43 -5.54 4.25
CA THR A 113 -11.09 -5.50 2.83
C THR A 113 -10.35 -6.77 2.42
N ILE A 114 -9.36 -7.20 3.21
CA ILE A 114 -8.62 -8.42 2.89
C ILE A 114 -9.55 -9.62 2.86
N GLN A 115 -10.38 -9.77 3.88
CA GLN A 115 -11.27 -10.92 3.95
C GLN A 115 -12.26 -10.93 2.80
N SER A 116 -12.79 -9.76 2.46
CA SER A 116 -13.71 -9.65 1.33
C SER A 116 -13.03 -10.05 0.02
N ARG A 117 -11.81 -9.59 -0.19
CA ARG A 117 -11.11 -9.89 -1.44
C ARG A 117 -10.64 -11.34 -1.52
N LEU A 118 -10.32 -11.94 -0.39
CA LEU A 118 -9.94 -13.36 -0.38
C LEU A 118 -11.12 -14.28 -0.69
N GLN A 119 -12.30 -13.92 -0.19
CA GLN A 119 -13.48 -14.73 -0.45
C GLN A 119 -13.94 -14.62 -1.90
N GLY A 120 -13.84 -13.39 -2.44
CA GLY A 120 -14.23 -13.17 -3.81
C GLY A 120 -15.70 -13.43 -4.05
N PRO A 121 -16.13 -13.41 -5.32
CA PRO A 121 -17.55 -13.57 -5.62
C PRO A 121 -18.07 -14.97 -5.37
N LEU A 122 -17.20 -15.97 -5.25
CA LEU A 122 -17.66 -17.34 -5.09
C LEU A 122 -18.04 -17.68 -3.66
N SER A 123 -17.68 -16.85 -2.70
CA SER A 123 -17.92 -17.17 -1.30
C SER A 123 -19.40 -17.29 -0.99
N HIS A 124 -20.22 -16.51 -1.65
CA HIS A 124 -21.65 -16.49 -1.35
C HIS A 124 -22.42 -17.63 -2.04
N LEU A 125 -21.74 -18.44 -2.80
CA LEU A 125 -22.37 -19.57 -3.45
C LEU A 125 -22.41 -20.80 -2.58
N ARG A 126 -21.82 -20.70 -1.42
CA ARG A 126 -21.84 -21.83 -0.47
C ARG A 126 -23.08 -21.85 0.36
#